data_a97b1bfcfad5b202c32bc789b03d3987
#
_entry.id   a97b1bfcfad5b202c32bc789b03d3987
#
_cell.length_a   1.000
_cell.length_b   1.000
_cell.length_c   1.000
_cell.angle_alpha   90.00
_cell.angle_beta   90.00
_cell.angle_gamma   90.00
#
_symmetry.space_group_name_H-M   'P 1'
#
loop_
_entity.id
_entity.type
_entity.pdbx_description
1 polymer ?
#
loop_
_entity_poly.entity_id
_entity_poly.type
_entity_poly.pdbx_seq_one_letter_code
_entity_poly.pdbx_strand_id
1 'polypeptide(L)'
;MEHLEPPSEELWNQRRDWFENQVAEYEGHASYLVSEQACALMVEVQSCYCAGAWVAVIVLAYTVLDAQLLETEVPGFNGNSKELLECLGFGEEYQKLRLRRNRIIHLRPEKPAITVDQQWGARTELEAEAKNAIRLMLAAFFFNPGV
;
A
#
# COMPACT_ATOMS: atom_id res chain seq x y z
N MET A 1 -1.59 -9.00 26.48
CA MET A 1 -2.02 -8.48 25.15
C MET A 1 -1.39 -9.36 24.09
N GLU A 2 -2.20 -9.90 23.21
CA GLU A 2 -1.69 -10.69 22.08
C GLU A 2 -1.00 -9.78 21.06
N HIS A 3 0.01 -10.31 20.40
CA HIS A 3 0.77 -9.61 19.37
C HIS A 3 1.10 -10.59 18.24
N LEU A 4 1.45 -10.04 17.09
CA LEU A 4 1.90 -10.86 15.97
C LEU A 4 3.25 -11.51 16.31
N GLU A 5 3.35 -12.80 16.05
CA GLU A 5 4.61 -13.51 16.20
C GLU A 5 5.64 -12.99 15.19
N PRO A 6 6.88 -12.72 15.62
CA PRO A 6 7.92 -12.36 14.67
C PRO A 6 8.18 -13.53 13.71
N PRO A 7 8.30 -13.26 12.39
CA PRO A 7 8.59 -14.33 11.45
C PRO A 7 10.01 -14.85 11.63
N SER A 8 10.26 -16.08 11.16
CA SER A 8 11.63 -16.58 11.05
C SER A 8 12.45 -15.70 10.11
N GLU A 9 13.77 -15.74 10.25
CA GLU A 9 14.67 -15.03 9.33
C GLU A 9 14.46 -15.48 7.87
N GLU A 10 14.24 -16.78 7.66
CA GLU A 10 13.96 -17.34 6.33
C GLU A 10 12.69 -16.75 5.74
N LEU A 11 11.60 -16.69 6.49
CA LEU A 11 10.34 -16.14 6.02
C LEU A 11 10.43 -14.63 5.77
N TRP A 12 11.12 -13.91 6.64
CA TRP A 12 11.42 -12.48 6.43
C TRP A 12 12.16 -12.27 5.11
N ASN A 13 13.19 -13.06 4.86
CA ASN A 13 14.00 -12.96 3.64
C ASN A 13 13.19 -13.31 2.38
N GLN A 14 12.33 -14.33 2.43
CA GLN A 14 11.43 -14.67 1.32
C GLN A 14 10.47 -13.51 0.99
N ARG A 15 9.91 -12.87 2.00
CA ARG A 15 9.02 -11.72 1.84
C ARG A 15 9.78 -10.51 1.29
N ARG A 16 10.98 -10.24 1.80
CA ARG A 16 11.83 -9.18 1.27
C ARG A 16 12.13 -9.41 -0.21
N ASP A 17 12.53 -10.61 -0.58
CA ASP A 17 12.86 -10.95 -1.97
C ASP A 17 11.63 -10.78 -2.88
N TRP A 18 10.45 -11.20 -2.42
CA TRP A 18 9.22 -10.96 -3.16
C TRP A 18 8.96 -9.46 -3.38
N PHE A 19 9.08 -8.66 -2.34
CA PHE A 19 8.86 -7.22 -2.41
C PHE A 19 9.85 -6.54 -3.37
N GLU A 20 11.14 -6.83 -3.22
CA GLU A 20 12.18 -6.27 -4.08
C GLU A 20 12.00 -6.69 -5.54
N ASN A 21 11.58 -7.92 -5.80
CA ASN A 21 11.26 -8.38 -7.15
C ASN A 21 10.07 -7.63 -7.74
N GLN A 22 9.03 -7.35 -6.95
CA GLN A 22 7.91 -6.52 -7.40
C GLN A 22 8.37 -5.09 -7.74
N VAL A 23 9.18 -4.48 -6.90
CA VAL A 23 9.74 -3.15 -7.18
C VAL A 23 10.51 -3.16 -8.51
N ALA A 24 11.40 -4.11 -8.70
CA ALA A 24 12.20 -4.24 -9.92
C ALA A 24 11.32 -4.42 -11.17
N GLU A 25 10.25 -5.19 -11.08
CA GLU A 25 9.32 -5.43 -12.18
C GLU A 25 8.59 -4.15 -12.60
N TYR A 26 8.06 -3.38 -11.64
CA TYR A 26 7.33 -2.15 -11.94
C TYR A 26 8.25 -0.98 -12.32
N GLU A 27 9.42 -0.87 -11.70
CA GLU A 27 10.39 0.18 -12.00
C GLU A 27 11.00 0.02 -13.40
N GLY A 28 11.34 -1.20 -13.78
CA GLY A 28 12.01 -1.49 -15.05
C GLY A 28 13.35 -0.76 -15.14
N HIS A 29 13.60 -0.13 -16.30
CA HIS A 29 14.83 0.62 -16.57
C HIS A 29 14.60 2.12 -16.76
N ALA A 30 13.43 2.62 -16.37
CA ALA A 30 13.10 4.03 -16.49
C ALA A 30 13.53 4.83 -15.27
N SER A 31 13.57 6.15 -15.43
CA SER A 31 13.75 7.08 -14.31
C SER A 31 12.44 7.71 -13.97
N TYR A 32 12.23 8.01 -12.70
CA TYR A 32 10.97 8.55 -12.20
C TYR A 32 11.19 9.76 -11.30
N LEU A 33 10.27 10.72 -11.39
CA LEU A 33 10.16 11.74 -10.38
C LEU A 33 9.44 11.12 -9.18
N VAL A 34 10.00 11.25 -7.99
CA VAL A 34 9.46 10.60 -6.80
C VAL A 34 9.21 11.60 -5.67
N SER A 35 8.13 11.36 -4.94
CA SER A 35 7.83 12.08 -3.71
C SER A 35 8.76 11.61 -2.60
N GLU A 36 9.38 12.54 -1.89
CA GLU A 36 10.23 12.24 -0.73
C GLU A 36 9.43 11.52 0.36
N GLN A 37 8.22 11.99 0.64
CA GLN A 37 7.35 11.36 1.63
C GLN A 37 6.94 9.94 1.21
N ALA A 38 6.59 9.74 -0.06
CA ALA A 38 6.24 8.42 -0.57
C ALA A 38 7.42 7.44 -0.46
N CYS A 39 8.63 7.89 -0.78
CA CYS A 39 9.84 7.07 -0.62
C CYS A 39 10.08 6.68 0.85
N ALA A 40 9.97 7.64 1.76
CA ALA A 40 10.15 7.38 3.18
C ALA A 40 9.14 6.37 3.72
N LEU A 41 7.87 6.49 3.31
CA LEU A 41 6.80 5.56 3.72
C LEU A 41 6.95 4.18 3.07
N MET A 42 7.50 4.10 1.87
CA MET A 42 7.72 2.81 1.19
C MET A 42 8.66 1.90 1.97
N VAL A 43 9.64 2.45 2.65
CA VAL A 43 10.53 1.69 3.56
C VAL A 43 9.73 1.01 4.67
N GLU A 44 8.75 1.72 5.23
CA GLU A 44 7.85 1.17 6.24
C GLU A 44 6.91 0.10 5.67
N VAL A 45 6.41 0.28 4.44
CA VAL A 45 5.60 -0.74 3.76
C VAL A 45 6.37 -2.04 3.63
N GLN A 46 7.62 -1.99 3.19
CA GLN A 46 8.47 -3.17 3.07
C GLN A 46 8.68 -3.85 4.41
N SER A 47 9.02 -3.10 5.45
CA SER A 47 9.24 -3.63 6.79
C SER A 47 7.97 -4.28 7.36
N CYS A 48 6.82 -3.62 7.22
CA CYS A 48 5.53 -4.16 7.64
C CYS A 48 5.18 -5.45 6.89
N TYR A 49 5.45 -5.50 5.59
CA TYR A 49 5.23 -6.68 4.77
C TYR A 49 6.11 -7.85 5.23
N CYS A 50 7.39 -7.60 5.43
CA CYS A 50 8.32 -8.62 5.93
C CYS A 50 7.91 -9.15 7.32
N ALA A 51 7.39 -8.29 8.17
CA ALA A 51 6.91 -8.64 9.50
C ALA A 51 5.55 -9.37 9.50
N GLY A 52 4.82 -9.38 8.37
CA GLY A 52 3.48 -9.94 8.30
C GLY A 52 2.40 -9.03 8.88
N ALA A 53 2.65 -7.74 8.99
CA ALA A 53 1.69 -6.75 9.47
C ALA A 53 0.77 -6.29 8.33
N TRP A 54 -0.09 -7.18 7.89
CA TRP A 54 -0.88 -7.03 6.64
C TRP A 54 -1.77 -5.79 6.63
N VAL A 55 -2.46 -5.51 7.73
CA VAL A 55 -3.34 -4.34 7.84
C VAL A 55 -2.55 -3.03 7.74
N ALA A 56 -1.39 -2.97 8.38
CA ALA A 56 -0.49 -1.82 8.27
C ALA A 56 -0.01 -1.62 6.83
N VAL A 57 0.29 -2.71 6.12
CA VAL A 57 0.67 -2.66 4.69
C VAL A 57 -0.45 -2.03 3.86
N ILE A 58 -1.69 -2.46 4.04
CA ILE A 58 -2.83 -1.93 3.29
C ILE A 58 -2.98 -0.42 3.49
N VAL A 59 -2.91 0.04 4.73
CA VAL A 59 -3.03 1.46 5.07
C VAL A 59 -1.89 2.28 4.49
N LEU A 60 -0.65 1.83 4.70
CA LEU A 60 0.53 2.54 4.24
C LEU A 60 0.69 2.53 2.73
N ALA A 61 0.37 1.43 2.06
CA ALA A 61 0.45 1.33 0.60
C ALA A 61 -0.43 2.39 -0.07
N TYR A 62 -1.65 2.57 0.40
CA TYR A 62 -2.50 3.65 -0.13
C TYR A 62 -1.91 5.03 0.17
N THR A 63 -1.39 5.23 1.35
CA THR A 63 -0.78 6.51 1.75
C THR A 63 0.43 6.85 0.87
N VAL A 64 1.23 5.86 0.50
CA VAL A 64 2.36 6.02 -0.45
C VAL A 64 1.87 6.47 -1.81
N LEU A 65 0.90 5.76 -2.39
CA LEU A 65 0.42 6.10 -3.74
C LEU A 65 -0.26 7.47 -3.77
N ASP A 66 -1.01 7.83 -2.73
CA ASP A 66 -1.68 9.12 -2.63
C ASP A 66 -0.64 10.27 -2.58
N ALA A 67 0.39 10.14 -1.76
CA ALA A 67 1.48 11.12 -1.67
C ALA A 67 2.25 11.25 -2.99
N GLN A 68 2.56 10.12 -3.62
CA GLN A 68 3.27 10.11 -4.90
C GLN A 68 2.47 10.84 -5.98
N LEU A 69 1.22 10.46 -6.17
CA LEU A 69 0.38 11.04 -7.21
C LEU A 69 0.11 12.53 -6.98
N LEU A 70 -0.16 12.92 -5.74
CA LEU A 70 -0.44 14.31 -5.41
C LEU A 70 0.77 15.20 -5.67
N GLU A 71 1.95 14.76 -5.29
CA GLU A 71 3.18 15.57 -5.41
C GLU A 71 3.72 15.60 -6.84
N THR A 72 3.71 14.46 -7.54
CA THR A 72 4.41 14.34 -8.83
C THR A 72 3.51 14.54 -10.05
N GLU A 73 2.23 14.23 -9.96
CA GLU A 73 1.32 14.27 -11.12
C GLU A 73 0.45 15.53 -11.14
N VAL A 74 -0.05 15.98 -10.00
CA VAL A 74 -0.96 17.13 -9.90
C VAL A 74 -0.59 18.05 -8.74
N PRO A 75 0.60 18.66 -8.75
CA PRO A 75 1.01 19.59 -7.69
C PRO A 75 -0.03 20.71 -7.51
N GLY A 76 -0.42 20.98 -6.25
CA GLY A 76 -1.40 22.01 -5.94
C GLY A 76 -2.86 21.57 -6.10
N PHE A 77 -3.12 20.29 -6.31
CA PHE A 77 -4.48 19.76 -6.40
C PHE A 77 -5.28 20.00 -5.12
N ASN A 78 -6.50 20.52 -5.26
CA ASN A 78 -7.37 20.92 -4.13
C ASN A 78 -8.48 19.91 -3.81
N GLY A 79 -8.63 18.85 -4.59
CA GLY A 79 -9.66 17.84 -4.39
C GLY A 79 -9.29 16.81 -3.32
N ASN A 80 -10.18 15.89 -3.08
CA ASN A 80 -9.95 14.75 -2.20
C ASN A 80 -9.28 13.58 -2.96
N SER A 81 -8.91 12.52 -2.23
CA SER A 81 -8.27 11.35 -2.82
C SER A 81 -9.12 10.65 -3.88
N LYS A 82 -10.44 10.63 -3.72
CA LYS A 82 -11.35 10.08 -4.74
C LYS A 82 -11.23 10.84 -6.05
N GLU A 83 -11.30 12.16 -5.97
CA GLU A 83 -11.21 13.05 -7.13
C GLU A 83 -9.82 12.99 -7.77
N LEU A 84 -8.77 12.83 -6.98
CA LEU A 84 -7.40 12.66 -7.46
C LEU A 84 -7.28 11.43 -8.35
N LEU A 85 -7.77 10.28 -7.90
CA LEU A 85 -7.77 9.04 -8.66
C LEU A 85 -8.60 9.17 -9.96
N GLU A 86 -9.77 9.79 -9.88
CA GLU A 86 -10.63 10.03 -11.04
C GLU A 86 -9.93 10.94 -12.06
N CYS A 87 -9.33 12.03 -11.62
CA CYS A 87 -8.60 12.99 -12.45
C CYS A 87 -7.46 12.31 -13.23
N LEU A 88 -6.76 11.37 -12.61
CA LEU A 88 -5.64 10.64 -13.21
C LEU A 88 -6.05 9.38 -13.98
N GLY A 89 -7.34 9.04 -13.99
CA GLY A 89 -7.85 7.88 -14.72
C GLY A 89 -7.58 6.54 -14.05
N PHE A 90 -7.28 6.51 -12.74
CA PHE A 90 -7.14 5.26 -12.00
C PHE A 90 -8.50 4.61 -11.76
N GLY A 91 -8.58 3.31 -12.00
CA GLY A 91 -9.83 2.57 -12.03
C GLY A 91 -10.39 2.20 -10.67
N GLU A 92 -11.43 1.34 -10.71
CA GLU A 92 -12.21 0.93 -9.54
C GLU A 92 -11.36 0.24 -8.46
N GLU A 93 -10.32 -0.50 -8.84
CA GLU A 93 -9.44 -1.19 -7.90
C GLU A 93 -8.79 -0.22 -6.91
N TYR A 94 -8.37 0.94 -7.39
CA TYR A 94 -7.78 2.01 -6.57
C TYR A 94 -8.82 2.65 -5.66
N GLN A 95 -10.04 2.85 -6.14
CA GLN A 95 -11.14 3.35 -5.31
C GLN A 95 -11.50 2.36 -4.19
N LYS A 96 -11.48 1.05 -4.48
CA LYS A 96 -11.69 0.01 -3.47
C LYS A 96 -10.60 0.03 -2.40
N LEU A 97 -9.34 0.19 -2.80
CA LEU A 97 -8.22 0.30 -1.86
C LEU A 97 -8.37 1.55 -0.98
N ARG A 98 -8.73 2.69 -1.57
CA ARG A 98 -9.01 3.93 -0.84
C ARG A 98 -10.11 3.72 0.21
N LEU A 99 -11.21 3.11 -0.17
CA LEU A 99 -12.32 2.83 0.74
C LEU A 99 -11.92 1.86 1.85
N ARG A 100 -11.14 0.83 1.53
CA ARG A 100 -10.62 -0.12 2.51
C ARG A 100 -9.77 0.58 3.55
N ARG A 101 -8.80 1.40 3.13
CA ARG A 101 -7.97 2.21 4.03
C ARG A 101 -8.84 3.11 4.91
N ASN A 102 -9.80 3.81 4.32
CA ASN A 102 -10.67 4.71 5.07
C ASN A 102 -11.49 3.99 6.13
N ARG A 103 -11.99 2.79 5.84
CA ARG A 103 -12.72 1.97 6.83
C ARG A 103 -11.83 1.52 7.98
N ILE A 104 -10.56 1.25 7.70
CA ILE A 104 -9.60 0.84 8.73
C ILE A 104 -9.27 2.00 9.67
N ILE A 105 -9.04 3.19 9.13
CA ILE A 105 -8.60 4.35 9.93
C ILE A 105 -9.77 5.13 10.56
N HIS A 106 -10.99 4.96 10.07
CA HIS A 106 -12.19 5.62 10.62
C HIS A 106 -13.15 4.58 11.21
N LEU A 107 -13.25 4.56 12.52
CA LEU A 107 -14.10 3.61 13.22
C LEU A 107 -15.59 3.78 12.86
N ARG A 108 -16.20 2.66 12.53
CA ARG A 108 -17.67 2.51 12.45
C ARG A 108 -18.05 1.41 13.42
N PRO A 109 -18.58 1.75 14.61
CA PRO A 109 -18.86 0.75 15.66
C PRO A 109 -19.79 -0.37 15.23
N GLU A 110 -20.77 -0.06 14.39
CA GLU A 110 -21.76 -1.02 13.87
C GLU A 110 -21.18 -2.01 12.86
N LYS A 111 -20.04 -1.66 12.24
CA LYS A 111 -19.39 -2.50 11.24
C LYS A 111 -17.87 -2.26 11.25
N PRO A 112 -17.13 -2.87 12.18
CA PRO A 112 -15.69 -2.73 12.23
C PRO A 112 -15.04 -3.26 10.93
N ALA A 113 -14.02 -2.56 10.46
CA ALA A 113 -13.31 -2.92 9.23
C ALA A 113 -12.48 -4.20 9.38
N ILE A 114 -12.07 -4.52 10.59
CA ILE A 114 -11.36 -5.73 10.96
C ILE A 114 -11.69 -6.09 12.40
N THR A 115 -11.90 -7.37 12.67
CA THR A 115 -12.11 -7.91 14.00
C THR A 115 -10.86 -8.65 14.49
N VAL A 116 -10.78 -8.91 15.79
CA VAL A 116 -9.72 -9.73 16.38
C VAL A 116 -9.71 -11.13 15.76
N ASP A 117 -10.90 -11.72 15.57
CA ASP A 117 -11.02 -13.03 14.94
C ASP A 117 -10.49 -13.05 13.50
N GLN A 118 -10.76 -12.00 12.72
CA GLN A 118 -10.23 -11.86 11.36
C GLN A 118 -8.72 -11.67 11.39
N GLN A 119 -8.18 -10.90 12.33
CA GLN A 119 -6.74 -10.69 12.43
C GLN A 119 -5.99 -12.01 12.64
N TRP A 120 -6.55 -12.93 13.41
CA TRP A 120 -5.92 -14.21 13.70
C TRP A 120 -6.35 -15.34 12.74
N GLY A 121 -7.61 -15.34 12.31
CA GLY A 121 -8.21 -16.40 11.50
C GLY A 121 -8.16 -16.18 9.99
N ALA A 122 -7.97 -14.95 9.53
CA ALA A 122 -7.96 -14.59 8.10
C ALA A 122 -6.57 -14.16 7.60
N ARG A 123 -5.50 -14.78 8.12
CA ARG A 123 -4.11 -14.40 7.78
C ARG A 123 -3.79 -14.53 6.29
N THR A 124 -4.27 -15.60 5.65
CA THR A 124 -4.05 -15.83 4.22
C THR A 124 -4.76 -14.79 3.36
N GLU A 125 -5.99 -14.48 3.67
CA GLU A 125 -6.79 -13.48 2.96
C GLU A 125 -6.20 -12.07 3.14
N LEU A 126 -5.77 -11.74 4.36
CA LEU A 126 -5.12 -10.46 4.65
C LEU A 126 -3.78 -10.31 3.93
N GLU A 127 -2.99 -11.40 3.84
CA GLU A 127 -1.75 -11.40 3.07
C GLU A 127 -2.01 -11.14 1.58
N ALA A 128 -3.01 -11.80 1.01
CA ALA A 128 -3.40 -11.59 -0.39
C ALA A 128 -3.84 -10.14 -0.64
N GLU A 129 -4.61 -9.58 0.29
CA GLU A 129 -5.05 -8.17 0.24
C GLU A 129 -3.85 -7.21 0.32
N ALA A 130 -2.89 -7.50 1.21
CA ALA A 130 -1.66 -6.72 1.34
C ALA A 130 -0.80 -6.77 0.06
N LYS A 131 -0.64 -7.94 -0.54
CA LYS A 131 0.07 -8.10 -1.82
C LYS A 131 -0.59 -7.29 -2.94
N ASN A 132 -1.92 -7.34 -3.02
CA ASN A 132 -2.66 -6.55 -3.99
C ASN A 132 -2.46 -5.05 -3.76
N ALA A 133 -2.50 -4.60 -2.52
CA ALA A 133 -2.24 -3.20 -2.17
C ALA A 133 -0.84 -2.75 -2.59
N ILE A 134 0.18 -3.59 -2.38
CA ILE A 134 1.56 -3.32 -2.82
C ILE A 134 1.63 -3.19 -4.34
N ARG A 135 1.01 -4.10 -5.09
CA ARG A 135 1.01 -4.03 -6.56
C ARG A 135 0.35 -2.75 -7.07
N LEU A 136 -0.78 -2.37 -6.52
CA LEU A 136 -1.45 -1.12 -6.87
C LEU A 136 -0.59 0.10 -6.51
N MET A 137 0.02 0.09 -5.33
CA MET A 137 0.96 1.12 -4.90
C MET A 137 2.12 1.27 -5.88
N LEU A 138 2.78 0.19 -6.26
CA LEU A 138 3.93 0.22 -7.16
C LEU A 138 3.53 0.65 -8.58
N ALA A 139 2.38 0.19 -9.08
CA ALA A 139 1.87 0.62 -10.37
C ALA A 139 1.59 2.13 -10.42
N ALA A 140 1.08 2.70 -9.34
CA ALA A 140 0.87 4.15 -9.23
C ALA A 140 2.18 4.90 -9.00
N PHE A 141 3.08 4.37 -8.19
CA PHE A 141 4.38 4.98 -7.90
C PHE A 141 5.25 5.10 -9.16
N PHE A 142 5.24 4.09 -10.00
CA PHE A 142 5.96 4.05 -11.27
C PHE A 142 5.05 4.31 -12.47
N PHE A 143 4.01 5.10 -12.27
CA PHE A 143 2.98 5.36 -13.28
C PHE A 143 3.50 6.16 -14.47
N ASN A 144 4.31 7.18 -14.21
CA ASN A 144 4.76 8.13 -15.22
C ASN A 144 6.29 8.20 -15.26
N PRO A 145 6.92 7.47 -16.19
CA PRO A 145 8.37 7.54 -16.32
C PRO A 145 8.83 8.93 -16.74
N GLY A 146 9.87 9.42 -16.10
CA GLY A 146 10.58 10.62 -16.51
C GLY A 146 11.30 10.42 -17.83
N VAL A 147 11.56 11.50 -18.48
CA VAL A 147 12.26 11.50 -19.78
C VAL A 147 13.77 11.55 -19.58
#